data_ab8362d70a4edf2783fe73b424ba77b5
#
_entry.id   ab8362d70a4edf2783fe73b424ba77b5
#
_cell.length_a   1.000
_cell.length_b   1.000
_cell.length_c   1.000
_cell.angle_alpha   90.00
_cell.angle_beta   90.00
_cell.angle_gamma   90.00
#
_symmetry.space_group_name_H-M   'P 1'
#
loop_
_entity.id
_entity.type
_entity.pdbx_description
1 polymer ?
#
loop_
_entity_poly.entity_id
_entity_poly.type
_entity_poly.pdbx_seq_one_letter_code
_entity_poly.pdbx_strand_id
1 'polypeptide(L)'
;MDHKTYQPQMPDIMEAIFDAVYLLFDLVAGIVFFAMAQGRPLFVLYGILTLTLCGGDAFHLVPRIFRAFRGSTPKIKHLMGTGLQISSITMTAFYVILLFIWKLTFPGFAAPATVEVMIWASAIIRIAVCLLPQNNWCTDEGNLKLSILRNGIFAVTGIGVMILYAISGNAGGYHMTKMVAAILISFGCYLPVTLFSKTKPKVGLLMIPKTCAYMWIIAMGLQLLGSWNG
;
A
#
# COMPACT_ATOMS: atom_id res chain seq x y z
N MET A 1 -32.24 -28.34 -8.38
CA MET A 1 -31.17 -27.58 -7.69
C MET A 1 -31.46 -26.12 -7.88
N ASP A 2 -32.04 -25.45 -6.86
CA ASP A 2 -32.32 -24.01 -6.94
C ASP A 2 -31.00 -23.24 -7.03
N HIS A 3 -30.71 -22.69 -8.19
CA HIS A 3 -29.69 -21.66 -8.35
C HIS A 3 -30.18 -20.39 -7.66
N LYS A 4 -30.01 -20.29 -6.31
CA LYS A 4 -30.14 -19.00 -5.64
C LYS A 4 -29.15 -18.06 -6.28
N THR A 5 -29.65 -17.18 -7.13
CA THR A 5 -28.87 -16.12 -7.76
C THR A 5 -28.31 -15.26 -6.63
N TYR A 6 -26.98 -15.15 -6.52
CA TYR A 6 -26.34 -14.28 -5.53
C TYR A 6 -26.83 -12.84 -5.72
N GLN A 7 -27.35 -12.24 -4.66
CA GLN A 7 -27.76 -10.84 -4.68
C GLN A 7 -26.66 -10.01 -3.99
N PRO A 8 -26.02 -9.08 -4.72
CA PRO A 8 -25.02 -8.18 -4.15
C PRO A 8 -25.63 -7.33 -3.03
N GLN A 9 -24.92 -7.22 -1.91
CA GLN A 9 -25.33 -6.35 -0.81
C GLN A 9 -24.77 -4.93 -1.03
N MET A 10 -25.52 -3.90 -0.61
CA MET A 10 -25.10 -2.51 -0.77
C MET A 10 -23.69 -2.20 -0.23
N PRO A 11 -23.28 -2.69 0.95
CA PRO A 11 -21.91 -2.49 1.44
C PRO A 11 -20.84 -3.07 0.51
N ASP A 12 -21.06 -4.28 -0.05
CA ASP A 12 -20.13 -4.91 -0.98
C ASP A 12 -19.99 -4.12 -2.28
N ILE A 13 -21.11 -3.55 -2.77
CA ILE A 13 -21.12 -2.69 -3.99
C ILE A 13 -20.34 -1.40 -3.73
N MET A 14 -20.58 -0.74 -2.59
CA MET A 14 -19.86 0.50 -2.24
C MET A 14 -18.36 0.26 -2.10
N GLU A 15 -17.96 -0.84 -1.47
CA GLU A 15 -16.56 -1.25 -1.36
C GLU A 15 -15.95 -1.50 -2.75
N ALA A 16 -16.65 -2.21 -3.62
CA ALA A 16 -16.20 -2.48 -4.99
C ALA A 16 -16.03 -1.22 -5.83
N ILE A 17 -16.94 -0.24 -5.69
CA ILE A 17 -16.83 1.07 -6.37
C ILE A 17 -15.61 1.82 -5.84
N PHE A 18 -15.41 1.86 -4.52
CA PHE A 18 -14.25 2.52 -3.92
C PHE A 18 -12.93 1.89 -4.42
N ASP A 19 -12.84 0.56 -4.43
CA ASP A 19 -11.68 -0.17 -4.93
C ASP A 19 -11.39 0.14 -6.42
N ALA A 20 -12.44 0.21 -7.25
CA ALA A 20 -12.29 0.53 -8.67
C ALA A 20 -11.81 1.98 -8.88
N VAL A 21 -12.37 2.94 -8.12
CA VAL A 21 -11.95 4.35 -8.17
C VAL A 21 -10.51 4.52 -7.70
N TYR A 22 -10.11 3.83 -6.65
CA TYR A 22 -8.75 3.81 -6.14
C TYR A 22 -7.75 3.30 -7.19
N LEU A 23 -8.01 2.12 -7.77
CA LEU A 23 -7.14 1.55 -8.80
C LEU A 23 -7.04 2.44 -10.04
N LEU A 24 -8.16 3.07 -10.44
CA LEU A 24 -8.18 4.01 -11.56
C LEU A 24 -7.36 5.27 -11.25
N PHE A 25 -7.49 5.82 -10.04
CA PHE A 25 -6.68 6.96 -9.59
C PHE A 25 -5.19 6.64 -9.65
N ASP A 26 -4.77 5.49 -9.11
CA ASP A 26 -3.37 5.08 -9.10
C ASP A 26 -2.83 4.87 -10.52
N LEU A 27 -3.61 4.22 -11.39
CA LEU A 27 -3.22 4.00 -12.78
C LEU A 27 -3.03 5.33 -13.53
N VAL A 28 -4.00 6.24 -13.42
CA VAL A 28 -3.93 7.56 -14.08
C VAL A 28 -2.78 8.38 -13.53
N ALA A 29 -2.61 8.43 -12.19
CA ALA A 29 -1.51 9.15 -11.56
C ALA A 29 -0.14 8.59 -11.98
N GLY A 30 0.00 7.27 -12.05
CA GLY A 30 1.23 6.63 -12.52
C GLY A 30 1.58 7.01 -13.95
N ILE A 31 0.60 7.02 -14.85
CA ILE A 31 0.78 7.46 -16.24
C ILE A 31 1.18 8.94 -16.31
N VAL A 32 0.52 9.81 -15.53
CA VAL A 32 0.82 11.25 -15.46
C VAL A 32 2.26 11.48 -15.00
N PHE A 33 2.74 10.76 -13.99
CA PHE A 33 4.13 10.87 -13.54
C PHE A 33 5.11 10.56 -14.67
N PHE A 34 4.92 9.48 -15.42
CA PHE A 34 5.81 9.14 -16.54
C PHE A 34 5.71 10.13 -17.68
N ALA A 35 4.50 10.56 -18.04
CA ALA A 35 4.29 11.51 -19.14
C ALA A 35 4.93 12.88 -18.86
N MET A 36 4.90 13.31 -17.59
CA MET A 36 5.36 14.64 -17.18
C MET A 36 6.72 14.63 -16.48
N ALA A 37 7.37 13.48 -16.33
CA ALA A 37 8.67 13.35 -15.66
C ALA A 37 9.80 14.13 -16.34
N GLN A 38 9.75 14.36 -17.65
CA GLN A 38 10.77 15.05 -18.42
C GLN A 38 12.20 14.51 -18.15
N GLY A 39 12.33 13.19 -17.96
CA GLY A 39 13.59 12.54 -17.63
C GLY A 39 14.09 12.73 -16.19
N ARG A 40 13.33 13.40 -15.31
CA ARG A 40 13.71 13.62 -13.91
C ARG A 40 13.51 12.34 -13.08
N PRO A 41 14.59 11.77 -12.49
CA PRO A 41 14.52 10.48 -11.78
C PRO A 41 13.49 10.47 -10.64
N LEU A 42 13.29 11.60 -9.95
CA LEU A 42 12.33 11.74 -8.87
C LEU A 42 10.90 11.38 -9.33
N PHE A 43 10.44 11.93 -10.44
CA PHE A 43 9.08 11.70 -10.93
C PHE A 43 8.93 10.34 -11.62
N VAL A 44 10.01 9.83 -12.22
CA VAL A 44 10.06 8.43 -12.70
C VAL A 44 9.87 7.47 -11.52
N LEU A 45 10.53 7.72 -10.37
CA LEU A 45 10.32 6.91 -9.16
C LEU A 45 8.90 7.02 -8.58
N TYR A 46 8.29 8.22 -8.62
CA TYR A 46 6.87 8.35 -8.25
C TYR A 46 5.96 7.55 -9.18
N GLY A 47 6.24 7.52 -10.48
CA GLY A 47 5.52 6.67 -11.44
C GLY A 47 5.67 5.19 -11.12
N ILE A 48 6.90 4.73 -10.86
CA ILE A 48 7.19 3.34 -10.46
C ILE A 48 6.48 3.02 -9.13
N LEU A 49 6.56 3.89 -8.12
CA LEU A 49 5.88 3.76 -6.83
C LEU A 49 4.38 3.52 -7.03
N THR A 50 3.75 4.41 -7.80
CA THR A 50 2.29 4.42 -8.00
C THR A 50 1.84 3.19 -8.78
N LEU A 51 2.54 2.80 -9.85
CA LEU A 51 2.20 1.59 -10.61
C LEU A 51 2.52 0.30 -9.84
N THR A 52 3.53 0.29 -8.96
CA THR A 52 3.79 -0.84 -8.06
C THR A 52 2.65 -1.01 -7.06
N LEU A 53 2.11 0.09 -6.54
CA LEU A 53 0.95 0.09 -5.65
C LEU A 53 -0.30 -0.39 -6.40
N CYS A 54 -0.62 0.23 -7.52
CA CYS A 54 -1.77 -0.13 -8.37
C CYS A 54 -1.73 -1.61 -8.77
N GLY A 55 -0.62 -2.08 -9.35
CA GLY A 55 -0.46 -3.46 -9.80
C GLY A 55 -0.53 -4.45 -8.64
N GLY A 56 0.17 -4.17 -7.53
CA GLY A 56 0.16 -5.03 -6.36
C GLY A 56 -1.22 -5.18 -5.74
N ASP A 57 -1.94 -4.08 -5.58
CA ASP A 57 -3.27 -4.10 -4.99
C ASP A 57 -4.33 -4.65 -5.96
N ALA A 58 -4.18 -4.45 -7.27
CA ALA A 58 -5.10 -5.00 -8.26
C ALA A 58 -5.21 -6.54 -8.17
N PHE A 59 -4.13 -7.26 -7.82
CA PHE A 59 -4.17 -8.72 -7.71
C PHE A 59 -5.16 -9.23 -6.67
N HIS A 60 -5.47 -8.47 -5.62
CA HIS A 60 -6.48 -8.88 -4.64
C HIS A 60 -7.77 -8.05 -4.71
N LEU A 61 -7.71 -6.79 -5.14
CA LEU A 61 -8.90 -5.94 -5.23
C LEU A 61 -9.79 -6.33 -6.41
N VAL A 62 -9.20 -6.65 -7.57
CA VAL A 62 -10.00 -7.10 -8.73
C VAL A 62 -10.81 -8.37 -8.41
N PRO A 63 -10.23 -9.46 -7.84
CA PRO A 63 -11.04 -10.59 -7.38
C PRO A 63 -12.07 -10.23 -6.30
N ARG A 64 -11.79 -9.24 -5.44
CA ARG A 64 -12.74 -8.75 -4.43
C ARG A 64 -13.94 -8.05 -5.07
N ILE A 65 -13.70 -7.21 -6.09
CA ILE A 65 -14.76 -6.60 -6.89
C ILE A 65 -15.62 -7.69 -7.54
N PHE A 66 -15.01 -8.71 -8.17
CA PHE A 66 -15.78 -9.83 -8.74
C PHE A 66 -16.59 -10.57 -7.69
N ARG A 67 -16.05 -10.76 -6.48
CA ARG A 67 -16.78 -11.37 -5.36
C ARG A 67 -18.03 -10.57 -4.99
N ALA A 68 -17.94 -9.25 -4.98
CA ALA A 68 -19.05 -8.36 -4.64
C ALA A 68 -20.27 -8.56 -5.57
N PHE A 69 -20.04 -8.84 -6.87
CA PHE A 69 -21.09 -9.01 -7.85
C PHE A 69 -21.50 -10.45 -8.12
N ARG A 70 -20.58 -11.41 -7.99
CA ARG A 70 -20.80 -12.82 -8.36
C ARG A 70 -20.84 -13.80 -7.18
N GLY A 71 -20.60 -13.29 -5.98
CA GLY A 71 -20.47 -14.11 -4.78
C GLY A 71 -19.10 -14.78 -4.67
N SER A 72 -18.91 -15.53 -3.57
CA SER A 72 -17.65 -16.20 -3.24
C SER A 72 -17.58 -17.58 -3.90
N THR A 73 -16.57 -17.81 -4.74
CA THR A 73 -16.24 -19.13 -5.30
C THR A 73 -14.85 -19.58 -4.81
N PRO A 74 -14.54 -20.89 -4.80
CA PRO A 74 -13.20 -21.36 -4.43
C PRO A 74 -12.08 -20.71 -5.24
N LYS A 75 -12.33 -20.49 -6.55
CA LYS A 75 -11.38 -19.82 -7.44
C LYS A 75 -11.14 -18.36 -7.03
N ILE A 76 -12.21 -17.61 -6.72
CA ILE A 76 -12.10 -16.21 -6.27
C ILE A 76 -11.35 -16.14 -4.94
N LYS A 77 -11.64 -17.03 -3.99
CA LYS A 77 -10.91 -17.10 -2.72
C LYS A 77 -9.42 -17.34 -2.92
N HIS A 78 -9.06 -18.27 -3.79
CA HIS A 78 -7.67 -18.58 -4.12
C HIS A 78 -6.97 -17.35 -4.72
N LEU A 79 -7.60 -16.69 -5.71
CA LEU A 79 -7.04 -15.48 -6.34
C LEU A 79 -6.87 -14.34 -5.33
N MET A 80 -7.82 -14.14 -4.41
CA MET A 80 -7.70 -13.15 -3.34
C MET A 80 -6.53 -13.46 -2.40
N GLY A 81 -6.34 -14.72 -2.02
CA GLY A 81 -5.23 -15.15 -1.17
C GLY A 81 -3.87 -14.91 -1.81
N THR A 82 -3.70 -15.35 -3.07
CA THR A 82 -2.48 -15.08 -3.85
C THR A 82 -2.26 -13.58 -4.04
N GLY A 83 -3.34 -12.84 -4.32
CA GLY A 83 -3.29 -11.39 -4.45
C GLY A 83 -2.83 -10.70 -3.17
N LEU A 84 -3.26 -11.14 -2.00
CA LEU A 84 -2.80 -10.61 -0.72
C LEU A 84 -1.30 -10.86 -0.48
N GLN A 85 -0.77 -12.01 -0.93
CA GLN A 85 0.66 -12.28 -0.88
C GLN A 85 1.44 -11.30 -1.76
N ILE A 86 1.02 -11.14 -3.02
CA ILE A 86 1.64 -10.22 -3.97
C ILE A 86 1.58 -8.78 -3.42
N SER A 87 0.41 -8.32 -2.99
CA SER A 87 0.24 -6.99 -2.39
C SER A 87 1.12 -6.78 -1.16
N SER A 88 1.30 -7.80 -0.31
CA SER A 88 2.20 -7.71 0.84
C SER A 88 3.66 -7.47 0.45
N ILE A 89 4.13 -8.07 -0.66
CA ILE A 89 5.49 -7.89 -1.19
C ILE A 89 5.61 -6.53 -1.86
N THR A 90 4.67 -6.16 -2.74
CA THR A 90 4.70 -4.87 -3.45
C THR A 90 4.57 -3.69 -2.51
N MET A 91 3.80 -3.81 -1.42
CA MET A 91 3.76 -2.81 -0.35
C MET A 91 5.11 -2.63 0.36
N THR A 92 5.90 -3.70 0.49
CA THR A 92 7.27 -3.56 0.99
C THR A 92 8.14 -2.79 0.00
N ALA A 93 8.05 -3.12 -1.29
CA ALA A 93 8.74 -2.40 -2.35
C ALA A 93 8.33 -0.91 -2.39
N PHE A 94 7.04 -0.60 -2.20
CA PHE A 94 6.53 0.76 -2.10
C PHE A 94 7.28 1.59 -1.06
N TYR A 95 7.49 1.07 0.16
CA TYR A 95 8.22 1.79 1.21
C TYR A 95 9.72 1.89 0.92
N VAL A 96 10.31 0.90 0.26
CA VAL A 96 11.71 1.00 -0.20
C VAL A 96 11.84 2.08 -1.30
N ILE A 97 10.89 2.18 -2.22
CA ILE A 97 10.88 3.24 -3.23
C ILE A 97 10.72 4.62 -2.57
N LEU A 98 9.90 4.75 -1.51
CA LEU A 98 9.78 5.99 -0.74
C LEU A 98 11.12 6.44 -0.11
N LEU A 99 11.99 5.50 0.32
CA LEU A 99 13.35 5.83 0.75
C LEU A 99 14.15 6.51 -0.39
N PHE A 100 14.07 5.97 -1.61
CA PHE A 100 14.78 6.57 -2.76
C PHE A 100 14.16 7.91 -3.18
N ILE A 101 12.84 8.04 -3.14
CA ILE A 101 12.15 9.31 -3.38
C ILE A 101 12.61 10.34 -2.35
N TRP A 102 12.72 9.97 -1.07
CA TRP A 102 13.24 10.84 -0.03
C TRP A 102 14.67 11.31 -0.33
N LYS A 103 15.57 10.40 -0.74
CA LYS A 103 16.97 10.72 -1.10
C LYS A 103 17.04 11.72 -2.27
N LEU A 104 16.16 11.57 -3.26
CA LEU A 104 16.13 12.49 -4.41
C LEU A 104 15.44 13.83 -4.09
N THR A 105 14.48 13.82 -3.16
CA THR A 105 13.80 15.06 -2.75
C THR A 105 14.68 15.91 -1.84
N PHE A 106 15.52 15.29 -1.01
CA PHE A 106 16.34 15.95 0.00
C PHE A 106 17.84 15.63 -0.16
N PRO A 107 18.49 16.00 -1.27
CA PRO A 107 19.89 15.63 -1.53
C PRO A 107 20.90 16.24 -0.53
N GLY A 108 20.51 17.29 0.20
CA GLY A 108 21.31 17.88 1.27
C GLY A 108 21.26 17.13 2.61
N PHE A 109 20.43 16.09 2.72
CA PHE A 109 20.32 15.29 3.94
C PHE A 109 20.92 13.89 3.72
N ALA A 110 21.76 13.47 4.64
CA ALA A 110 22.25 12.10 4.71
C ALA A 110 21.28 11.26 5.56
N ALA A 111 20.83 10.13 5.04
CA ALA A 111 20.07 9.18 5.82
C ALA A 111 20.97 8.62 6.94
N PRO A 112 20.54 8.61 8.23
CA PRO A 112 21.30 7.94 9.27
C PRO A 112 21.47 6.46 8.90
N ALA A 113 22.71 5.96 8.92
CA ALA A 113 23.03 4.60 8.50
C ALA A 113 22.20 3.55 9.26
N THR A 114 21.94 3.76 10.55
CA THR A 114 21.10 2.88 11.37
C THR A 114 19.67 2.79 10.87
N VAL A 115 19.08 3.92 10.43
CA VAL A 115 17.71 3.97 9.88
C VAL A 115 17.65 3.29 8.52
N GLU A 116 18.66 3.52 7.68
CA GLU A 116 18.73 2.88 6.36
C GLU A 116 18.89 1.36 6.48
N VAL A 117 19.78 0.88 7.34
CA VAL A 117 19.95 -0.55 7.63
C VAL A 117 18.65 -1.14 8.19
N MET A 118 17.96 -0.43 9.09
CA MET A 118 16.69 -0.87 9.65
C MET A 118 15.62 -1.05 8.56
N ILE A 119 15.50 -0.10 7.60
CA ILE A 119 14.56 -0.19 6.48
C ILE A 119 14.90 -1.40 5.61
N TRP A 120 16.14 -1.57 5.19
CA TRP A 120 16.54 -2.66 4.33
C TRP A 120 16.40 -4.03 5.00
N ALA A 121 16.88 -4.17 6.23
CA ALA A 121 16.81 -5.43 6.98
C ALA A 121 15.34 -5.84 7.19
N SER A 122 14.49 -4.91 7.65
CA SER A 122 13.07 -5.21 7.85
C SER A 122 12.35 -5.52 6.53
N ALA A 123 12.66 -4.84 5.43
CA ALA A 123 12.08 -5.11 4.12
C ALA A 123 12.45 -6.53 3.62
N ILE A 124 13.72 -6.90 3.69
CA ILE A 124 14.21 -8.23 3.27
C ILE A 124 13.58 -9.33 4.12
N ILE A 125 13.61 -9.18 5.46
CA ILE A 125 13.02 -10.16 6.38
C ILE A 125 11.51 -10.29 6.12
N ARG A 126 10.80 -9.19 5.92
CA ARG A 126 9.37 -9.22 5.62
C ARG A 126 9.07 -9.98 4.32
N ILE A 127 9.80 -9.71 3.25
CA ILE A 127 9.62 -10.42 1.98
C ILE A 127 9.86 -11.92 2.20
N ALA A 128 10.94 -12.30 2.88
CA ALA A 128 11.23 -13.70 3.20
C ALA A 128 10.07 -14.35 3.99
N VAL A 129 9.55 -13.67 5.01
CA VAL A 129 8.40 -14.18 5.79
C VAL A 129 7.15 -14.29 4.92
N CYS A 130 6.87 -13.33 4.01
CA CYS A 130 5.73 -13.40 3.10
C CYS A 130 5.81 -14.59 2.12
N LEU A 131 7.00 -15.03 1.76
CA LEU A 131 7.22 -16.17 0.85
C LEU A 131 7.08 -17.54 1.54
N LEU A 132 7.03 -17.58 2.87
CA LEU A 132 6.86 -18.85 3.59
C LEU A 132 5.51 -19.49 3.26
N PRO A 133 5.46 -20.76 2.82
CA PRO A 133 4.21 -21.46 2.52
C PRO A 133 3.29 -21.59 3.74
N GLN A 134 3.86 -21.60 4.95
CA GLN A 134 3.12 -21.67 6.22
C GLN A 134 2.21 -20.46 6.47
N ASN A 135 2.29 -19.39 5.67
CA ASN A 135 1.34 -18.27 5.73
C ASN A 135 -0.10 -18.70 5.41
N ASN A 136 -0.26 -19.78 4.62
CA ASN A 136 -1.58 -20.29 4.23
C ASN A 136 -2.48 -19.21 3.59
N TRP A 137 -1.93 -18.44 2.66
CA TRP A 137 -2.59 -17.28 2.04
C TRP A 137 -3.95 -17.60 1.42
N CYS A 138 -4.10 -18.82 0.88
CA CYS A 138 -5.31 -19.23 0.17
C CYS A 138 -6.33 -19.96 1.05
N THR A 139 -6.12 -20.01 2.36
CA THR A 139 -7.04 -20.64 3.32
C THR A 139 -7.84 -19.59 4.10
N ASP A 140 -9.05 -19.93 4.53
CA ASP A 140 -9.92 -19.01 5.29
C ASP A 140 -9.32 -18.65 6.66
N GLU A 141 -8.55 -19.55 7.26
CA GLU A 141 -7.96 -19.32 8.59
C GLU A 141 -6.64 -18.54 8.51
N GLY A 142 -5.83 -18.80 7.47
CA GLY A 142 -4.48 -18.25 7.36
C GLY A 142 -3.60 -18.59 8.57
N ASN A 143 -2.47 -17.92 8.73
CA ASN A 143 -1.60 -18.08 9.90
C ASN A 143 -1.48 -16.76 10.67
N LEU A 144 -2.19 -16.66 11.81
CA LEU A 144 -2.22 -15.44 12.61
C LEU A 144 -0.83 -15.05 13.14
N LYS A 145 -0.02 -16.02 13.60
CA LYS A 145 1.32 -15.75 14.13
C LYS A 145 2.24 -15.14 13.07
N LEU A 146 2.25 -15.72 11.87
CA LEU A 146 3.02 -15.16 10.74
C LEU A 146 2.42 -13.83 10.26
N SER A 147 1.10 -13.66 10.35
CA SER A 147 0.46 -12.38 10.07
C SER A 147 0.94 -11.27 11.00
N ILE A 148 0.96 -11.53 12.31
CA ILE A 148 1.46 -10.58 13.31
C ILE A 148 2.94 -10.28 13.05
N LEU A 149 3.76 -11.31 12.82
CA LEU A 149 5.19 -11.16 12.59
C LEU A 149 5.48 -10.28 11.35
N ARG A 150 4.91 -10.63 10.17
CA ARG A 150 5.16 -9.87 8.93
C ARG A 150 4.66 -8.42 9.00
N ASN A 151 3.56 -8.18 9.71
CA ASN A 151 2.99 -6.85 9.85
C ASN A 151 3.73 -6.01 10.90
N GLY A 152 4.26 -6.63 11.96
CA GLY A 152 5.16 -5.98 12.90
C GLY A 152 6.47 -5.55 12.24
N ILE A 153 7.09 -6.45 11.44
CA ILE A 153 8.28 -6.13 10.65
C ILE A 153 7.99 -5.00 9.65
N PHE A 154 6.80 -5.00 9.03
CA PHE A 154 6.38 -3.93 8.13
C PHE A 154 6.25 -2.57 8.84
N ALA A 155 5.74 -2.57 10.06
CA ALA A 155 5.67 -1.35 10.85
C ALA A 155 7.08 -0.76 11.11
N VAL A 156 8.09 -1.61 11.33
CA VAL A 156 9.49 -1.16 11.46
C VAL A 156 9.97 -0.47 10.19
N THR A 157 9.69 -1.04 9.00
CA THR A 157 10.01 -0.41 7.71
C THR A 157 9.34 0.97 7.60
N GLY A 158 8.03 1.05 7.93
CA GLY A 158 7.27 2.30 7.89
C GLY A 158 7.79 3.36 8.87
N ILE A 159 8.16 2.96 10.08
CA ILE A 159 8.77 3.84 11.08
C ILE A 159 10.09 4.40 10.56
N GLY A 160 10.93 3.57 9.93
CA GLY A 160 12.18 4.03 9.34
C GLY A 160 11.95 5.13 8.30
N VAL A 161 11.01 4.93 7.37
CA VAL A 161 10.66 5.93 6.37
C VAL A 161 10.07 7.19 7.03
N MET A 162 9.18 7.05 8.02
CA MET A 162 8.65 8.19 8.78
C MET A 162 9.76 9.03 9.42
N ILE A 163 10.75 8.39 10.04
CA ILE A 163 11.89 9.09 10.67
C ILE A 163 12.62 9.95 9.62
N LEU A 164 12.87 9.43 8.42
CA LEU A 164 13.54 10.16 7.36
C LEU A 164 12.76 11.42 6.96
N TYR A 165 11.45 11.31 6.73
CA TYR A 165 10.59 12.46 6.41
C TYR A 165 10.44 13.44 7.58
N ALA A 166 10.49 12.96 8.83
CA ALA A 166 10.48 13.81 10.01
C ALA A 166 11.78 14.61 10.17
N ILE A 167 12.94 14.00 9.91
CA ILE A 167 14.26 14.65 9.98
C ILE A 167 14.38 15.76 8.91
N SER A 168 13.95 15.48 7.66
CA SER A 168 14.01 16.47 6.58
C SER A 168 12.99 17.60 6.77
N GLY A 169 11.88 17.34 7.46
CA GLY A 169 10.87 18.33 7.78
C GLY A 169 10.34 19.06 6.55
N ASN A 170 10.36 20.38 6.62
CA ASN A 170 9.95 21.28 5.54
C ASN A 170 11.14 21.81 4.72
N ALA A 171 12.28 21.14 4.75
CA ALA A 171 13.44 21.56 3.98
C ALA A 171 13.10 21.67 2.47
N GLY A 172 13.71 22.63 1.80
CA GLY A 172 13.46 22.89 0.38
C GLY A 172 12.09 23.47 0.05
N GLY A 173 11.26 23.80 1.05
CA GLY A 173 9.92 24.36 0.82
C GLY A 173 8.88 23.33 0.32
N TYR A 174 9.21 22.04 0.30
CA TYR A 174 8.34 21.00 -0.26
C TYR A 174 7.20 20.56 0.65
N HIS A 175 7.16 21.03 1.91
CA HIS A 175 6.10 20.69 2.89
C HIS A 175 5.84 19.18 3.05
N MET A 176 6.88 18.35 2.94
CA MET A 176 6.78 16.90 2.99
C MET A 176 6.57 16.29 4.38
N THR A 177 6.47 17.11 5.44
CA THR A 177 6.04 16.66 6.79
C THR A 177 4.69 15.96 6.78
N LYS A 178 3.82 16.30 5.81
CA LYS A 178 2.53 15.62 5.61
C LYS A 178 2.69 14.13 5.30
N MET A 179 3.85 13.71 4.77
CA MET A 179 4.17 12.30 4.52
C MET A 179 4.18 11.48 5.82
N VAL A 180 4.70 12.05 6.91
CA VAL A 180 4.68 11.42 8.24
C VAL A 180 3.25 11.14 8.68
N ALA A 181 2.35 12.13 8.53
CA ALA A 181 0.93 11.97 8.88
C ALA A 181 0.25 10.89 8.02
N ALA A 182 0.50 10.89 6.71
CA ALA A 182 -0.08 9.90 5.80
C ALA A 182 0.38 8.47 6.14
N ILE A 183 1.68 8.27 6.41
CA ILE A 183 2.22 6.97 6.81
C ILE A 183 1.65 6.54 8.17
N LEU A 184 1.56 7.46 9.13
CA LEU A 184 1.00 7.18 10.46
C LEU A 184 -0.47 6.74 10.37
N ILE A 185 -1.29 7.46 9.58
CA ILE A 185 -2.70 7.09 9.34
C ILE A 185 -2.78 5.71 8.68
N SER A 186 -1.95 5.46 7.66
CA SER A 186 -1.93 4.17 6.97
C SER A 186 -1.67 3.02 7.94
N PHE A 187 -0.61 3.09 8.76
CA PHE A 187 -0.30 2.03 9.73
C PHE A 187 -1.29 1.98 10.88
N GLY A 188 -1.75 3.13 11.39
CA GLY A 188 -2.73 3.22 12.46
C GLY A 188 -4.07 2.56 12.09
N CYS A 189 -4.45 2.62 10.80
CA CYS A 189 -5.63 1.93 10.28
C CYS A 189 -5.35 0.46 9.93
N TYR A 190 -4.18 0.16 9.37
CA TYR A 190 -3.83 -1.18 8.89
C TYR A 190 -3.62 -2.19 10.00
N LEU A 191 -2.90 -1.83 11.07
CA LEU A 191 -2.58 -2.76 12.16
C LEU A 191 -3.83 -3.28 12.87
N PRO A 192 -4.82 -2.46 13.25
CA PRO A 192 -6.06 -2.97 13.83
C PRO A 192 -6.82 -3.92 12.89
N VAL A 193 -6.83 -3.64 11.58
CA VAL A 193 -7.49 -4.53 10.61
C VAL A 193 -6.84 -5.90 10.60
N THR A 194 -5.51 -5.96 10.56
CA THR A 194 -4.81 -7.25 10.51
C THR A 194 -4.95 -8.07 11.78
N LEU A 195 -5.16 -7.42 12.93
CA LEU A 195 -5.29 -8.08 14.22
C LEU A 195 -6.73 -8.46 14.56
N PHE A 196 -7.70 -7.60 14.22
CA PHE A 196 -9.07 -7.70 14.76
C PHE A 196 -10.15 -7.93 13.72
N SER A 197 -9.87 -7.88 12.40
CA SER A 197 -10.93 -8.02 11.37
C SER A 197 -11.68 -9.34 11.42
N LYS A 198 -11.05 -10.43 11.90
CA LYS A 198 -11.70 -11.73 12.06
C LYS A 198 -12.69 -11.77 13.23
N THR A 199 -12.39 -11.05 14.32
CA THR A 199 -13.22 -11.01 15.53
C THR A 199 -14.22 -9.87 15.50
N LYS A 200 -13.90 -8.77 14.83
CA LYS A 200 -14.71 -7.55 14.71
C LYS A 200 -14.77 -7.09 13.25
N PRO A 201 -15.69 -7.62 12.42
CA PRO A 201 -15.74 -7.33 10.99
C PRO A 201 -15.80 -5.83 10.65
N LYS A 202 -16.44 -5.00 11.49
CA LYS A 202 -16.53 -3.55 11.31
C LYS A 202 -15.15 -2.85 11.28
N VAL A 203 -14.12 -3.47 11.88
CA VAL A 203 -12.74 -2.94 11.82
C VAL A 203 -12.20 -2.95 10.39
N GLY A 204 -12.74 -3.80 9.51
CA GLY A 204 -12.41 -3.79 8.08
C GLY A 204 -12.64 -2.45 7.38
N LEU A 205 -13.58 -1.61 7.87
CA LEU A 205 -13.82 -0.27 7.34
C LEU A 205 -12.61 0.66 7.47
N LEU A 206 -11.68 0.39 8.37
CA LEU A 206 -10.41 1.14 8.47
C LEU A 206 -9.50 0.97 7.24
N MET A 207 -9.81 0.02 6.35
CA MET A 207 -9.10 -0.07 5.07
C MET A 207 -9.35 1.16 4.18
N ILE A 208 -10.53 1.80 4.29
CA ILE A 208 -10.85 3.01 3.51
C ILE A 208 -9.89 4.16 3.85
N PRO A 209 -9.77 4.64 5.12
CA PRO A 209 -8.83 5.70 5.43
C PRO A 209 -7.36 5.30 5.21
N LYS A 210 -7.00 4.00 5.36
CA LYS A 210 -5.69 3.50 4.97
C LYS A 210 -5.41 3.75 3.49
N THR A 211 -6.34 3.39 2.62
CA THR A 211 -6.22 3.56 1.16
C THR A 211 -6.20 5.04 0.78
N CYS A 212 -7.05 5.88 1.41
CA CYS A 212 -7.00 7.33 1.25
C CYS A 212 -5.61 7.91 1.62
N ALA A 213 -4.94 7.37 2.63
CA ALA A 213 -3.60 7.79 3.00
C ALA A 213 -2.57 7.50 1.88
N TYR A 214 -2.67 6.38 1.18
CA TYR A 214 -1.83 6.09 0.01
C TYR A 214 -2.13 7.03 -1.16
N MET A 215 -3.41 7.26 -1.46
CA MET A 215 -3.79 8.27 -2.46
C MET A 215 -3.22 9.66 -2.10
N TRP A 216 -3.20 10.00 -0.82
CA TRP A 216 -2.60 11.27 -0.35
C TRP A 216 -1.09 11.31 -0.56
N ILE A 217 -0.36 10.21 -0.32
CA ILE A 217 1.08 10.11 -0.63
C ILE A 217 1.34 10.36 -2.12
N ILE A 218 0.54 9.76 -3.00
CA ILE A 218 0.62 9.97 -4.44
C ILE A 218 0.27 11.41 -4.83
N ALA A 219 -0.80 11.97 -4.23
CA ALA A 219 -1.22 13.34 -4.48
C ALA A 219 -0.14 14.37 -4.08
N MET A 220 0.61 14.13 -2.99
CA MET A 220 1.77 14.97 -2.63
C MET A 220 2.84 14.94 -3.71
N GLY A 221 3.08 13.78 -4.32
CA GLY A 221 3.99 13.66 -5.47
C GLY A 221 3.49 14.43 -6.71
N LEU A 222 2.17 14.38 -7.00
CA LEU A 222 1.57 15.16 -8.09
C LEU A 222 1.64 16.67 -7.83
N GLN A 223 1.45 17.11 -6.58
CA GLN A 223 1.62 18.51 -6.20
C GLN A 223 3.07 18.96 -6.42
N LEU A 224 4.04 18.12 -6.03
CA LEU A 224 5.45 18.38 -6.25
C LEU A 224 5.77 18.47 -7.75
N LEU A 225 5.24 17.56 -8.57
CA LEU A 225 5.39 17.58 -10.02
C LEU A 225 4.84 18.87 -10.63
N GLY A 226 3.65 19.32 -10.18
CA GLY A 226 3.03 20.57 -10.62
C GLY A 226 3.88 21.79 -10.30
N SER A 227 4.45 21.86 -9.08
CA SER A 227 5.32 22.99 -8.67
C SER A 227 6.66 23.06 -9.39
N TRP A 228 7.10 21.98 -10.04
CA TRP A 228 8.36 21.92 -10.79
C TRP A 228 8.18 22.19 -12.28
N ASN A 229 6.95 22.10 -12.80
CA ASN A 229 6.61 22.32 -14.21
C ASN A 229 5.89 23.65 -14.47
N GLY A 230 5.55 24.39 -13.40
CA GLY A 230 5.01 25.75 -13.45
C GLY A 230 6.05 26.77 -13.12
#